data_4f32113b1db916af5d484a1696665264
#
_entry.id   4f32113b1db916af5d484a1696665264
#
_cell.length_a   1.000
_cell.length_b   1.000
_cell.length_c   1.000
_cell.angle_alpha   90.00
_cell.angle_beta   90.00
_cell.angle_gamma   90.00
#
_symmetry.space_group_name_H-M   'P 1'
#
loop_
_entity.id
_entity.type
_entity.pdbx_description
1 polymer ?
#
loop_
_entity_poly.entity_id
_entity_poly.type
_entity_poly.pdbx_seq_one_letter_code
_entity_poly.pdbx_strand_id
1 'polypeptide(L)'
;MKKKILIVSILVVALVGIITTIYIIRDSKKNCNTQANRFKVLYEKYNNKEITHNDNKYKLQELKIDKENPMVEISKENIYSKLSEKTSILFFGSPKDYTSREMIKVLLEISEYNNCETIYYYDIDKLNKEYQNGENTDLYSKITDKLGEKLNNTFENTNNKKIENGTIVFSKDGEIKTVIEGISENYKYGKSISNKEKSN
;
A
#
# COMPACT_ATOMS: atom_id res chain seq x y z
N MET A 1 -35.59 -29.77 35.42
CA MET A 1 -34.40 -30.18 34.70
C MET A 1 -34.22 -29.49 33.34
N LYS A 2 -35.18 -29.50 32.43
CA LYS A 2 -35.05 -28.91 31.05
C LYS A 2 -34.58 -27.45 31.01
N LYS A 3 -35.08 -26.54 31.91
CA LYS A 3 -34.65 -25.11 31.93
C LYS A 3 -33.18 -24.96 32.32
N LYS A 4 -32.61 -25.77 33.22
CA LYS A 4 -31.20 -25.69 33.63
C LYS A 4 -30.29 -26.14 32.49
N ILE A 5 -30.67 -27.18 31.73
CA ILE A 5 -29.92 -27.66 30.56
C ILE A 5 -29.88 -26.61 29.46
N LEU A 6 -31.02 -25.90 29.23
CA LEU A 6 -31.09 -24.84 28.23
C LEU A 6 -30.16 -23.66 28.56
N ILE A 7 -30.14 -23.23 29.84
CA ILE A 7 -29.26 -22.13 30.29
C ILE A 7 -27.78 -22.50 30.13
N VAL A 8 -27.41 -23.75 30.49
CA VAL A 8 -26.03 -24.21 30.35
C VAL A 8 -25.60 -24.27 28.87
N SER A 9 -26.48 -24.75 27.97
CA SER A 9 -26.16 -24.75 26.53
C SER A 9 -26.00 -23.35 25.94
N ILE A 10 -26.79 -22.36 26.34
CA ILE A 10 -26.63 -20.96 25.91
C ILE A 10 -25.30 -20.38 26.40
N LEU A 11 -24.93 -20.65 27.65
CA LEU A 11 -23.65 -20.19 28.20
C LEU A 11 -22.45 -20.81 27.49
N VAL A 12 -22.51 -22.08 27.13
CA VAL A 12 -21.44 -22.76 26.39
C VAL A 12 -21.29 -22.16 24.99
N VAL A 13 -22.38 -21.91 24.27
CA VAL A 13 -22.35 -21.29 22.93
C VAL A 13 -21.78 -19.87 22.99
N ALA A 14 -22.17 -19.08 24.01
CA ALA A 14 -21.62 -17.74 24.21
C ALA A 14 -20.11 -17.77 24.50
N LEU A 15 -19.64 -18.71 25.34
CA LEU A 15 -18.22 -18.88 25.66
C LEU A 15 -17.40 -19.28 24.44
N VAL A 16 -17.88 -20.21 23.62
CA VAL A 16 -17.26 -20.58 22.34
C VAL A 16 -17.19 -19.40 21.38
N GLY A 17 -18.27 -18.61 21.29
CA GLY A 17 -18.29 -17.39 20.49
C GLY A 17 -17.24 -16.34 20.93
N ILE A 18 -17.07 -16.14 22.23
CA ILE A 18 -16.05 -15.22 22.78
C ILE A 18 -14.63 -15.75 22.48
N ILE A 19 -14.38 -17.04 22.68
CA ILE A 19 -13.06 -17.65 22.45
C ILE A 19 -12.70 -17.56 20.95
N THR A 20 -13.62 -17.86 20.05
CA THR A 20 -13.39 -17.75 18.59
C THR A 20 -13.13 -16.30 18.18
N THR A 21 -13.85 -15.34 18.72
CA THR A 21 -13.64 -13.91 18.45
C THR A 21 -12.25 -13.46 18.92
N ILE A 22 -11.84 -13.85 20.13
CA ILE A 22 -10.50 -13.53 20.65
C ILE A 22 -9.41 -14.17 19.79
N TYR A 23 -9.61 -15.42 19.33
CA TYR A 23 -8.66 -16.11 18.48
C TYR A 23 -8.51 -15.41 17.13
N ILE A 24 -9.62 -15.02 16.48
CA ILE A 24 -9.62 -14.29 15.21
C ILE A 24 -8.91 -12.94 15.35
N ILE A 25 -9.18 -12.20 16.43
CA ILE A 25 -8.52 -10.91 16.70
C ILE A 25 -7.01 -11.09 16.90
N ARG A 26 -6.59 -12.12 17.66
CA ARG A 26 -5.17 -12.41 17.89
C ARG A 26 -4.45 -12.84 16.61
N ASP A 27 -5.08 -13.65 15.80
CA ASP A 27 -4.51 -14.12 14.53
C ASP A 27 -4.38 -12.99 13.53
N SER A 28 -5.40 -12.13 13.43
CA SER A 28 -5.36 -10.90 12.61
C SER A 28 -4.23 -9.97 13.04
N LYS A 29 -4.08 -9.68 14.34
CA LYS A 29 -2.98 -8.86 14.86
C LYS A 29 -1.59 -9.48 14.59
N LYS A 30 -1.46 -10.78 14.78
CA LYS A 30 -0.20 -11.49 14.51
C LYS A 30 0.16 -11.43 13.02
N ASN A 31 -0.82 -11.54 12.14
CA ASN A 31 -0.62 -11.46 10.69
C ASN A 31 -0.25 -10.03 10.27
N CYS A 32 -0.91 -9.00 10.78
CA CYS A 32 -0.56 -7.60 10.55
C CYS A 32 0.87 -7.29 11.00
N ASN A 33 1.28 -7.70 12.19
CA ASN A 33 2.65 -7.50 12.67
C ASN A 33 3.69 -8.21 11.79
N THR A 34 3.34 -9.36 11.22
CA THR A 34 4.22 -10.08 10.28
C THR A 34 4.35 -9.34 8.96
N GLN A 35 3.28 -8.80 8.42
CA GLN A 35 3.27 -8.01 7.17
C GLN A 35 4.01 -6.68 7.36
N ALA A 36 3.71 -5.95 8.45
CA ALA A 36 4.38 -4.71 8.81
C ALA A 36 5.91 -4.90 8.92
N ASN A 37 6.36 -5.96 9.60
CA ASN A 37 7.77 -6.27 9.71
C ASN A 37 8.40 -6.68 8.36
N ARG A 38 7.67 -7.38 7.48
CA ARG A 38 8.11 -7.68 6.12
C ARG A 38 8.33 -6.41 5.31
N PHE A 39 7.38 -5.48 5.35
CA PHE A 39 7.50 -4.20 4.68
C PHE A 39 8.71 -3.40 5.18
N LYS A 40 8.89 -3.31 6.52
CA LYS A 40 10.06 -2.71 7.13
C LYS A 40 11.36 -3.29 6.56
N VAL A 41 11.53 -4.61 6.64
CA VAL A 41 12.74 -5.30 6.16
C VAL A 41 12.95 -5.06 4.66
N LEU A 42 11.88 -5.08 3.87
CA LEU A 42 11.93 -4.85 2.43
C LEU A 42 12.47 -3.46 2.10
N TYR A 43 12.00 -2.41 2.77
CA TYR A 43 12.44 -1.04 2.50
C TYR A 43 13.79 -0.72 3.13
N GLU A 44 14.04 -1.10 4.38
CA GLU A 44 15.30 -0.81 5.08
C GLU A 44 16.51 -1.53 4.49
N LYS A 45 16.31 -2.67 3.82
CA LYS A 45 17.33 -3.39 3.05
C LYS A 45 18.03 -2.50 2.02
N TYR A 46 17.36 -1.47 1.53
CA TYR A 46 17.89 -0.55 0.52
C TYR A 46 18.39 0.78 1.11
N ASN A 47 18.43 0.92 2.42
CA ASN A 47 19.01 2.10 3.08
C ASN A 47 20.43 2.33 2.62
N ASN A 48 20.74 3.58 2.26
CA ASN A 48 22.06 4.04 1.84
C ASN A 48 22.63 3.35 0.57
N LYS A 49 21.86 2.55 -0.15
CA LYS A 49 22.33 1.95 -1.41
C LYS A 49 22.31 2.97 -2.54
N GLU A 50 23.25 2.82 -3.47
CA GLU A 50 23.23 3.58 -4.72
C GLU A 50 22.31 2.93 -5.73
N ILE A 51 21.58 3.77 -6.47
CA ILE A 51 20.78 3.40 -7.63
C ILE A 51 21.17 4.29 -8.82
N THR A 52 20.90 3.81 -10.03
CA THR A 52 21.01 4.63 -11.23
C THR A 52 19.60 4.94 -11.75
N HIS A 53 19.35 6.22 -12.03
CA HIS A 53 18.12 6.71 -12.64
C HIS A 53 18.48 7.76 -13.69
N ASN A 54 18.07 7.58 -14.94
CA ASN A 54 18.41 8.46 -16.06
C ASN A 54 19.92 8.80 -16.09
N ASP A 55 20.76 7.76 -16.09
CA ASP A 55 22.23 7.81 -16.11
C ASP A 55 22.90 8.52 -14.93
N ASN A 56 22.12 9.00 -13.98
CA ASN A 56 22.62 9.62 -12.76
C ASN A 56 22.60 8.64 -11.58
N LYS A 57 23.60 8.72 -10.73
CA LYS A 57 23.67 7.94 -9.49
C LYS A 57 23.03 8.71 -8.34
N TYR A 58 22.20 8.02 -7.60
CA TYR A 58 21.54 8.53 -6.39
C TYR A 58 21.76 7.59 -5.23
N LYS A 59 22.03 8.14 -4.06
CA LYS A 59 22.05 7.38 -2.82
C LYS A 59 20.64 7.39 -2.22
N LEU A 60 20.06 6.20 -2.02
CA LEU A 60 18.76 6.08 -1.39
C LEU A 60 18.80 6.53 0.08
N GLN A 61 17.75 7.20 0.50
CA GLN A 61 17.60 7.70 1.87
C GLN A 61 17.56 6.56 2.88
N GLU A 62 18.03 6.85 4.08
CA GLU A 62 17.77 6.00 5.23
C GLU A 62 16.31 6.13 5.66
N LEU A 63 15.62 5.01 5.76
CA LEU A 63 14.29 4.90 6.35
C LEU A 63 14.41 4.17 7.69
N LYS A 64 13.70 4.65 8.69
CA LYS A 64 13.46 3.97 9.96
C LYS A 64 11.97 3.70 10.05
N ILE A 65 11.59 2.46 9.82
CA ILE A 65 10.18 2.04 9.80
C ILE A 65 9.91 1.22 11.06
N ASP A 66 8.83 1.55 11.76
CA ASP A 66 8.46 0.80 12.94
C ASP A 66 8.00 -0.62 12.59
N LYS A 67 8.18 -1.55 13.51
CA LYS A 67 7.71 -2.94 13.34
C LYS A 67 6.18 -3.02 13.29
N GLU A 68 5.51 -2.09 13.96
CA GLU A 68 4.05 -1.96 14.01
C GLU A 68 3.60 -0.80 13.11
N ASN A 69 3.84 -0.92 11.81
CA ASN A 69 3.38 0.04 10.81
C ASN A 69 2.12 -0.48 10.10
N PRO A 70 1.32 0.38 9.45
CA PRO A 70 0.06 -0.01 8.82
C PRO A 70 0.20 -0.73 7.48
N MET A 71 1.42 -0.97 7.00
CA MET A 71 1.67 -1.47 5.65
C MET A 71 1.39 -2.97 5.52
N VAL A 72 0.57 -3.34 4.56
CA VAL A 72 0.19 -4.71 4.24
C VAL A 72 0.48 -4.98 2.77
N GLU A 73 1.49 -5.82 2.50
CA GLU A 73 1.81 -6.24 1.14
C GLU A 73 0.69 -7.12 0.57
N ILE A 74 0.26 -6.82 -0.65
CA ILE A 74 -0.76 -7.60 -1.37
C ILE A 74 -0.20 -8.23 -2.63
N SER A 75 -0.86 -9.29 -3.12
CA SER A 75 -0.55 -9.85 -4.44
C SER A 75 -1.21 -9.03 -5.56
N LYS A 76 -0.71 -9.14 -6.79
CA LYS A 76 -1.26 -8.42 -7.95
C LYS A 76 -2.72 -8.75 -8.23
N GLU A 77 -3.14 -9.99 -7.98
CA GLU A 77 -4.51 -10.46 -8.16
C GLU A 77 -5.49 -9.73 -7.23
N ASN A 78 -4.99 -9.27 -6.07
CA ASN A 78 -5.79 -8.57 -5.07
C ASN A 78 -5.88 -7.06 -5.27
N ILE A 79 -5.08 -6.47 -6.16
CA ILE A 79 -5.07 -5.00 -6.38
C ILE A 79 -6.48 -4.50 -6.70
N TYR A 80 -7.13 -5.09 -7.72
CA TYR A 80 -8.45 -4.64 -8.16
C TYR A 80 -9.52 -4.76 -7.06
N SER A 81 -9.50 -5.86 -6.29
CA SER A 81 -10.43 -6.05 -5.18
C SER A 81 -10.22 -5.01 -4.08
N LYS A 82 -8.96 -4.65 -3.78
CA LYS A 82 -8.65 -3.61 -2.78
C LYS A 82 -9.09 -2.21 -3.23
N LEU A 83 -8.96 -1.90 -4.51
CA LEU A 83 -9.50 -0.66 -5.10
C LEU A 83 -11.03 -0.59 -5.07
N SER A 84 -11.71 -1.72 -4.90
CA SER A 84 -13.18 -1.84 -4.88
C SER A 84 -13.76 -2.03 -3.47
N GLU A 85 -12.93 -2.02 -2.44
CA GLU A 85 -13.38 -2.10 -1.04
C GLU A 85 -14.16 -0.85 -0.61
N LYS A 86 -14.93 -1.00 0.49
CA LYS A 86 -15.72 0.11 1.06
C LYS A 86 -14.85 1.31 1.41
N THR A 87 -13.65 1.07 1.94
CA THR A 87 -12.62 2.10 2.17
C THR A 87 -11.27 1.43 2.07
N SER A 88 -10.38 1.98 1.24
CA SER A 88 -9.01 1.51 1.17
C SER A 88 -8.02 2.62 0.84
N ILE A 89 -6.79 2.43 1.29
CA ILE A 89 -5.62 3.18 0.86
C ILE A 89 -4.68 2.16 0.24
N LEU A 90 -4.29 2.38 -1.01
CA LEU A 90 -3.34 1.54 -1.72
C LEU A 90 -2.14 2.38 -2.17
N PHE A 91 -0.96 1.96 -1.79
CA PHE A 91 0.30 2.55 -2.19
C PHE A 91 0.99 1.68 -3.23
N PHE A 92 1.26 2.25 -4.39
CA PHE A 92 2.07 1.69 -5.44
C PHE A 92 3.48 2.28 -5.37
N GLY A 93 4.48 1.46 -5.13
CA GLY A 93 5.85 1.97 -5.03
C GLY A 93 6.88 0.86 -5.03
N SER A 94 8.15 1.25 -5.14
CA SER A 94 9.27 0.32 -5.10
C SER A 94 10.25 0.70 -3.98
N PRO A 95 10.79 -0.28 -3.24
CA PRO A 95 11.80 0.00 -2.23
C PRO A 95 13.13 0.51 -2.82
N LYS A 96 13.30 0.36 -4.13
CA LYS A 96 14.48 0.82 -4.90
C LYS A 96 14.28 2.19 -5.54
N ASP A 97 13.08 2.75 -5.46
CA ASP A 97 12.77 4.03 -6.07
C ASP A 97 12.84 5.17 -5.04
N TYR A 98 13.48 6.28 -5.44
CA TYR A 98 13.70 7.41 -4.54
C TYR A 98 12.39 8.11 -4.18
N THR A 99 11.50 8.31 -5.15
CA THR A 99 10.18 8.95 -4.96
C THR A 99 9.31 8.13 -4.02
N SER A 100 9.23 6.81 -4.24
CA SER A 100 8.52 5.89 -3.36
C SER A 100 8.99 5.98 -1.91
N ARG A 101 10.31 6.10 -1.71
CA ARG A 101 10.90 6.17 -0.36
C ARG A 101 10.58 7.49 0.34
N GLU A 102 10.54 8.60 -0.39
CA GLU A 102 10.08 9.87 0.16
C GLU A 102 8.58 9.86 0.49
N MET A 103 7.76 9.32 -0.41
CA MET A 103 6.32 9.21 -0.20
C MET A 103 5.96 8.34 1.01
N ILE A 104 6.68 7.24 1.24
CA ILE A 104 6.47 6.39 2.41
C ILE A 104 6.69 7.12 3.72
N LYS A 105 7.70 8.01 3.82
CA LYS A 105 7.91 8.81 5.04
C LYS A 105 6.67 9.62 5.38
N VAL A 106 6.13 10.33 4.38
CA VAL A 106 4.94 11.17 4.54
C VAL A 106 3.72 10.32 4.86
N LEU A 107 3.54 9.20 4.14
CA LEU A 107 2.39 8.32 4.31
C LEU A 107 2.35 7.68 5.71
N LEU A 108 3.50 7.24 6.23
CA LEU A 108 3.58 6.68 7.59
C LEU A 108 3.34 7.75 8.65
N GLU A 109 3.89 8.95 8.49
CA GLU A 109 3.66 10.09 9.38
C GLU A 109 2.15 10.46 9.45
N ILE A 110 1.49 10.57 8.28
CA ILE A 110 0.05 10.86 8.19
C ILE A 110 -0.78 9.71 8.78
N SER A 111 -0.39 8.47 8.55
CA SER A 111 -1.11 7.29 9.05
C SER A 111 -1.08 7.20 10.56
N GLU A 112 0.05 7.52 11.19
CA GLU A 112 0.20 7.58 12.64
C GLU A 112 -0.71 8.67 13.23
N TYR A 113 -0.65 9.88 12.64
CA TYR A 113 -1.48 11.01 13.10
C TYR A 113 -2.99 10.72 13.01
N ASN A 114 -3.43 10.01 11.97
CA ASN A 114 -4.85 9.70 11.73
C ASN A 114 -5.28 8.32 12.25
N ASN A 115 -4.43 7.60 12.97
CA ASN A 115 -4.68 6.23 13.45
C ASN A 115 -5.14 5.29 12.31
N CYS A 116 -4.48 5.38 11.14
CA CYS A 116 -4.80 4.53 10.01
C CYS A 116 -4.32 3.08 10.28
N GLU A 117 -5.25 2.13 10.31
CA GLU A 117 -4.93 0.75 10.67
C GLU A 117 -4.30 -0.06 9.54
N THR A 118 -4.62 0.27 8.28
CA THR A 118 -4.16 -0.52 7.13
C THR A 118 -3.94 0.35 5.90
N ILE A 119 -2.76 0.19 5.30
CA ILE A 119 -2.40 0.71 4.00
C ILE A 119 -1.91 -0.47 3.17
N TYR A 120 -2.61 -0.79 2.10
CA TYR A 120 -2.18 -1.83 1.17
C TYR A 120 -0.99 -1.36 0.35
N TYR A 121 -0.03 -2.25 0.13
CA TYR A 121 1.18 -1.97 -0.62
C TYR A 121 1.39 -2.97 -1.75
N TYR A 122 1.82 -2.47 -2.90
CA TYR A 122 2.25 -3.28 -4.02
C TYR A 122 3.49 -2.68 -4.71
N ASP A 123 4.51 -3.53 -4.97
CA ASP A 123 5.69 -3.12 -5.76
C ASP A 123 5.32 -3.06 -7.25
N ILE A 124 5.11 -1.84 -7.77
CA ILE A 124 4.58 -1.61 -9.12
C ILE A 124 5.60 -1.85 -10.22
N ASP A 125 6.91 -1.81 -9.93
CA ASP A 125 7.95 -2.01 -10.95
C ASP A 125 7.79 -3.34 -11.67
N LYS A 126 7.42 -4.39 -10.93
CA LYS A 126 7.22 -5.72 -11.51
C LYS A 126 6.05 -5.73 -12.49
N LEU A 127 4.90 -5.16 -12.10
CA LEU A 127 3.70 -5.15 -12.93
C LEU A 127 3.88 -4.26 -14.17
N ASN A 128 4.54 -3.11 -14.02
CA ASN A 128 4.88 -2.22 -15.15
C ASN A 128 5.78 -2.96 -16.17
N LYS A 129 6.78 -3.70 -15.70
CA LYS A 129 7.66 -4.48 -16.55
C LYS A 129 6.93 -5.63 -17.24
N GLU A 130 6.09 -6.36 -16.51
CA GLU A 130 5.27 -7.45 -17.07
C GLU A 130 4.37 -6.87 -18.19
N TYR A 131 3.70 -5.75 -17.96
CA TYR A 131 2.88 -5.09 -18.96
C TYR A 131 3.65 -4.67 -20.21
N GLN A 132 4.83 -4.05 -20.07
CA GLN A 132 5.68 -3.65 -21.19
C GLN A 132 6.18 -4.85 -22.02
N ASN A 133 6.32 -6.02 -21.39
CA ASN A 133 6.66 -7.28 -22.06
C ASN A 133 5.44 -7.99 -22.69
N GLY A 134 4.25 -7.42 -22.61
CA GLY A 134 3.02 -8.03 -23.09
C GLY A 134 2.41 -9.05 -22.14
N GLU A 135 2.90 -9.13 -20.90
CA GLU A 135 2.39 -10.02 -19.85
C GLU A 135 1.37 -9.28 -18.97
N ASN A 136 0.39 -9.99 -18.44
CA ASN A 136 -0.64 -9.43 -17.52
C ASN A 136 -1.34 -8.16 -18.04
N THR A 137 -1.44 -7.99 -19.36
CA THR A 137 -2.01 -6.80 -20.02
C THR A 137 -3.46 -6.55 -19.60
N ASP A 138 -4.27 -7.60 -19.52
CA ASP A 138 -5.68 -7.50 -19.11
C ASP A 138 -5.83 -7.02 -17.65
N LEU A 139 -4.99 -7.56 -16.76
CA LEU A 139 -5.00 -7.15 -15.36
C LEU A 139 -4.57 -5.68 -15.23
N TYR A 140 -3.49 -5.30 -15.92
CA TYR A 140 -2.99 -3.94 -15.90
C TYR A 140 -4.03 -2.95 -16.42
N SER A 141 -4.61 -3.23 -17.59
CA SER A 141 -5.67 -2.41 -18.19
C SER A 141 -6.86 -2.28 -17.26
N LYS A 142 -7.33 -3.38 -16.67
CA LYS A 142 -8.42 -3.36 -15.69
C LYS A 142 -8.14 -2.47 -14.48
N ILE A 143 -6.89 -2.43 -13.99
CA ILE A 143 -6.50 -1.56 -12.88
C ILE A 143 -6.47 -0.11 -13.35
N THR A 144 -5.83 0.20 -14.48
CA THR A 144 -5.73 1.56 -15.01
C THR A 144 -7.07 2.13 -15.43
N ASP A 145 -7.98 1.32 -15.99
CA ASP A 145 -9.36 1.72 -16.30
C ASP A 145 -10.14 2.08 -15.03
N LYS A 146 -9.93 1.32 -13.94
CA LYS A 146 -10.54 1.62 -12.63
C LYS A 146 -10.04 2.94 -12.05
N LEU A 147 -8.76 3.29 -12.25
CA LEU A 147 -8.17 4.56 -11.85
C LEU A 147 -8.58 5.71 -12.79
N GLY A 148 -8.81 5.38 -14.05
CA GLY A 148 -9.39 6.26 -15.06
C GLY A 148 -8.58 7.53 -15.32
N GLU A 149 -9.31 8.64 -15.51
CA GLU A 149 -8.72 9.96 -15.80
C GLU A 149 -7.91 10.55 -14.64
N LYS A 150 -7.99 9.94 -13.44
CA LYS A 150 -7.19 10.36 -12.28
C LYS A 150 -5.71 10.00 -12.39
N LEU A 151 -5.34 9.11 -13.33
CA LEU A 151 -3.95 8.88 -13.72
C LEU A 151 -3.56 9.86 -14.83
N ASN A 152 -2.48 10.59 -14.61
CA ASN A 152 -1.94 11.56 -15.58
C ASN A 152 -0.81 10.96 -16.44
N ASN A 153 -0.01 10.06 -15.85
CA ASN A 153 1.16 9.51 -16.49
C ASN A 153 0.82 8.44 -17.54
N THR A 154 1.65 8.36 -18.59
CA THR A 154 1.57 7.35 -19.64
C THR A 154 2.95 6.72 -19.87
N PHE A 155 2.98 5.53 -20.46
CA PHE A 155 4.24 4.95 -20.95
C PHE A 155 4.77 5.80 -22.11
N GLU A 156 6.09 5.92 -22.20
CA GLU A 156 6.75 6.68 -23.27
C GLU A 156 6.25 6.26 -24.66
N ASN A 157 6.01 7.25 -25.51
CA ASN A 157 5.53 7.08 -26.87
C ASN A 157 4.21 6.32 -27.04
N THR A 158 3.36 6.31 -25.99
CA THR A 158 2.05 5.67 -26.02
C THR A 158 1.01 6.55 -25.33
N ASN A 159 -0.27 6.21 -25.54
CA ASN A 159 -1.38 6.77 -24.74
C ASN A 159 -1.79 5.86 -23.57
N ASN A 160 -1.08 4.76 -23.37
CA ASN A 160 -1.41 3.81 -22.33
C ASN A 160 -1.05 4.36 -20.95
N LYS A 161 -2.01 4.38 -20.05
CA LYS A 161 -1.81 4.87 -18.68
C LYS A 161 -0.73 4.07 -17.95
N LYS A 162 0.09 4.78 -17.19
CA LYS A 162 1.16 4.21 -16.37
C LYS A 162 0.94 4.54 -14.91
N ILE A 163 1.06 3.53 -14.04
CA ILE A 163 1.07 3.75 -12.59
C ILE A 163 2.53 3.98 -12.19
N GLU A 164 2.83 5.19 -11.75
CA GLU A 164 4.18 5.55 -11.33
C GLU A 164 4.51 5.10 -9.91
N ASN A 165 5.80 4.98 -9.64
CA ASN A 165 6.31 4.78 -8.30
C ASN A 165 5.94 5.97 -7.39
N GLY A 166 5.44 5.66 -6.18
CA GLY A 166 4.97 6.70 -5.26
C GLY A 166 3.50 7.09 -5.45
N THR A 167 2.74 6.34 -6.27
CA THR A 167 1.30 6.58 -6.43
C THR A 167 0.52 6.09 -5.22
N ILE A 168 -0.33 6.97 -4.65
CA ILE A 168 -1.26 6.65 -3.57
C ILE A 168 -2.69 6.78 -4.10
N VAL A 169 -3.49 5.75 -3.84
CA VAL A 169 -4.91 5.70 -4.24
C VAL A 169 -5.79 5.61 -3.00
N PHE A 170 -6.74 6.52 -2.91
CA PHE A 170 -7.81 6.49 -1.91
C PHE A 170 -9.10 6.06 -2.56
N SER A 171 -9.71 5.01 -2.05
CA SER A 171 -11.06 4.59 -2.45
C SER A 171 -12.04 4.65 -1.29
N LYS A 172 -13.31 4.93 -1.61
CA LYS A 172 -14.43 4.91 -0.68
C LYS A 172 -15.69 4.45 -1.38
N ASP A 173 -16.40 3.53 -0.77
CA ASP A 173 -17.64 2.93 -1.29
C ASP A 173 -17.47 2.31 -2.69
N GLY A 174 -16.29 1.71 -2.93
CA GLY A 174 -15.92 1.10 -4.20
C GLY A 174 -15.54 2.07 -5.32
N GLU A 175 -15.50 3.38 -5.04
CA GLU A 175 -15.11 4.43 -5.99
C GLU A 175 -13.73 5.00 -5.67
N ILE A 176 -12.96 5.30 -6.70
CA ILE A 176 -11.70 6.00 -6.55
C ILE A 176 -11.99 7.48 -6.24
N LYS A 177 -11.63 7.94 -5.05
CA LYS A 177 -11.83 9.34 -4.63
C LYS A 177 -10.66 10.20 -5.06
N THR A 178 -9.43 9.73 -4.83
CA THR A 178 -8.22 10.50 -5.12
C THR A 178 -7.10 9.56 -5.57
N VAL A 179 -6.32 10.03 -6.54
CA VAL A 179 -5.03 9.45 -6.93
C VAL A 179 -3.98 10.55 -6.78
N ILE A 180 -2.92 10.27 -6.06
CA ILE A 180 -1.76 11.15 -5.90
C ILE A 180 -0.60 10.47 -6.60
N GLU A 181 -0.06 11.07 -7.64
CA GLU A 181 1.06 10.54 -8.42
C GLU A 181 2.34 11.30 -8.08
N GLY A 182 3.25 10.62 -7.36
CA GLY A 182 4.51 11.24 -6.96
C GLY A 182 4.36 12.38 -5.94
N ILE A 183 5.33 13.29 -5.90
CA ILE A 183 5.45 14.30 -4.84
C ILE A 183 4.86 15.64 -5.27
N SER A 184 5.35 16.19 -6.34
CA SER A 184 4.82 17.42 -6.96
C SER A 184 5.51 17.66 -8.32
N GLU A 185 4.92 18.51 -9.17
CA GLU A 185 5.51 18.87 -10.47
C GLU A 185 6.90 19.53 -10.35
N ASN A 186 7.18 20.17 -9.23
CA ASN A 186 8.46 20.84 -8.97
C ASN A 186 9.48 19.93 -8.24
N TYR A 187 9.08 18.70 -7.92
CA TYR A 187 9.96 17.77 -7.23
C TYR A 187 11.13 17.35 -8.13
N LYS A 188 12.34 17.45 -7.58
CA LYS A 188 13.55 17.00 -8.26
C LYS A 188 13.95 15.64 -7.69
N TYR A 189 13.98 14.62 -8.53
CA TYR A 189 14.43 13.28 -8.16
C TYR A 189 15.77 13.34 -7.41
N GLY A 190 15.88 12.61 -6.31
CA GLY A 190 17.07 12.64 -5.46
C GLY A 190 17.12 13.77 -4.43
N LYS A 191 16.09 14.59 -4.31
CA LYS A 191 15.93 15.59 -3.24
C LYS A 191 14.93 15.11 -2.19
N SER A 192 15.22 15.40 -0.92
CA SER A 192 14.23 15.15 0.14
C SER A 192 13.07 16.13 0.05
N ILE A 193 11.87 15.66 0.37
CA ILE A 193 10.66 16.50 0.42
C ILE A 193 10.84 17.57 1.49
N SER A 194 10.65 18.82 1.11
CA SER A 194 10.65 19.94 2.05
C SER A 194 9.34 20.00 2.86
N ASN A 195 9.35 20.65 4.02
CA ASN A 195 8.14 20.85 4.81
C ASN A 195 7.04 21.62 4.06
N LYS A 196 7.39 22.44 3.09
CA LYS A 196 6.44 23.16 2.23
C LYS A 196 5.74 22.21 1.25
N GLU A 197 6.43 21.19 0.77
CA GLU A 197 5.86 20.20 -0.17
C GLU A 197 5.00 19.15 0.56
N LYS A 198 5.16 19.00 1.88
CA LYS A 198 4.31 18.13 2.70
C LYS A 198 2.92 18.74 3.00
N SER A 199 2.77 20.06 2.87
CA SER A 199 1.57 20.79 3.27
C SER A 199 0.63 21.15 2.10
N ASN A 200 1.01 20.82 0.87
CA ASN A 200 0.19 20.97 -0.33
C ASN A 200 -0.40 19.62 -0.74
#